data_d90d3cfd9be90d439156c6181397d094
#
_entry.id   d90d3cfd9be90d439156c6181397d094
#
_cell.length_a   1.000
_cell.length_b   1.000
_cell.length_c   1.000
_cell.angle_alpha   90.00
_cell.angle_beta   90.00
_cell.angle_gamma   90.00
#
_symmetry.space_group_name_H-M   'P 1'
#
loop_
_entity.id
_entity.type
_entity.pdbx_description
1 polymer ?
#
loop_
_entity_poly.entity_id
_entity_poly.type
_entity_poly.pdbx_seq_one_letter_code
_entity_poly.pdbx_strand_id
1 'polypeptide(L)'
;MKTTLRAGALAFATALAAAMPATAAPAVNSPSVPAARPAENVFPVRGAFNWGQEAAAFGGPRGGRAHEGQDVMSRTGTPVVAVADSTVLETGNDGGRGNYLNLYDAKRRVTYVYMHLVAPPAAKTGQKVATGQRLGGVGCSGSCFGDHLHFEIRAGRGGQGAARDPRPLLAKWAAADRIPASLAPGQS
;
A
#
# COMPACT_ATOMS: atom_id res chain seq x y z
N MET A 1 25.27 -13.92 -84.67
CA MET A 1 25.41 -12.68 -83.88
C MET A 1 25.74 -13.13 -82.42
N LYS A 2 26.98 -12.88 -82.03
CA LYS A 2 27.49 -13.30 -80.73
C LYS A 2 27.50 -12.07 -79.82
N THR A 3 26.70 -12.13 -78.70
CA THR A 3 26.65 -11.05 -77.67
C THR A 3 27.38 -11.53 -76.44
N THR A 4 28.49 -10.89 -76.16
CA THR A 4 29.36 -11.12 -75.01
C THR A 4 28.81 -10.40 -73.78
N LEU A 5 28.51 -11.16 -72.71
CA LEU A 5 28.20 -10.61 -71.33
C LEU A 5 29.52 -10.23 -70.66
N ARG A 6 29.65 -9.00 -70.21
CA ARG A 6 30.70 -8.56 -69.30
C ARG A 6 30.24 -8.76 -67.85
N ALA A 7 31.03 -9.50 -67.08
CA ALA A 7 30.88 -9.62 -65.64
C ALA A 7 31.49 -8.40 -64.95
N GLY A 8 30.68 -7.67 -64.17
CA GLY A 8 31.13 -6.60 -63.27
C GLY A 8 31.40 -7.16 -61.88
N ALA A 9 32.62 -7.04 -61.41
CA ALA A 9 33.01 -7.41 -60.07
C ALA A 9 32.58 -6.30 -59.08
N LEU A 10 31.70 -6.63 -58.11
CA LEU A 10 31.39 -5.77 -56.97
C LEU A 10 32.44 -6.02 -55.89
N ALA A 11 33.20 -5.00 -55.54
CA ALA A 11 34.09 -5.00 -54.37
C ALA A 11 33.28 -4.71 -53.11
N PHE A 12 33.22 -5.67 -52.18
CA PHE A 12 32.69 -5.44 -50.86
C PHE A 12 33.78 -4.79 -49.97
N ALA A 13 33.55 -3.55 -49.56
CA ALA A 13 34.35 -2.89 -48.54
C ALA A 13 33.84 -3.33 -47.16
N THR A 14 34.62 -4.10 -46.43
CA THR A 14 34.37 -4.45 -45.04
C THR A 14 34.76 -3.29 -44.13
N ALA A 15 33.76 -2.58 -43.59
CA ALA A 15 33.97 -1.58 -42.55
C ALA A 15 34.21 -2.26 -41.21
N LEU A 16 35.43 -2.15 -40.68
CA LEU A 16 35.80 -2.61 -39.34
C LEU A 16 35.26 -1.61 -38.32
N ALA A 17 34.15 -1.94 -37.63
CA ALA A 17 33.62 -1.12 -36.56
C ALA A 17 34.46 -1.36 -35.29
N ALA A 18 35.20 -0.34 -34.86
CA ALA A 18 35.92 -0.34 -33.59
C ALA A 18 34.90 -0.20 -32.45
N ALA A 19 34.77 -1.25 -31.65
CA ALA A 19 33.99 -1.24 -30.41
C ALA A 19 34.72 -0.37 -29.38
N MET A 20 34.14 0.74 -28.97
CA MET A 20 34.59 1.51 -27.82
C MET A 20 34.22 0.79 -26.49
N PRO A 21 35.12 0.74 -25.52
CA PRO A 21 34.80 0.18 -24.23
C PRO A 21 33.77 1.07 -23.51
N ALA A 22 32.65 0.47 -23.12
CA ALA A 22 31.65 1.14 -22.28
C ALA A 22 32.28 1.39 -20.91
N THR A 23 32.49 2.65 -20.56
CA THR A 23 32.87 3.06 -19.21
C THR A 23 31.69 2.78 -18.28
N ALA A 24 31.83 1.79 -17.40
CA ALA A 24 30.84 1.51 -16.36
C ALA A 24 30.77 2.73 -15.43
N ALA A 25 29.58 3.32 -15.30
CA ALA A 25 29.33 4.35 -14.31
C ALA A 25 29.52 3.80 -12.89
N PRO A 26 30.09 4.56 -11.93
CA PRO A 26 30.25 4.09 -10.58
C PRO A 26 28.90 3.79 -9.98
N ALA A 27 28.75 2.61 -9.38
CA ALA A 27 27.58 2.23 -8.62
C ALA A 27 27.42 3.23 -7.48
N VAL A 28 26.36 4.06 -7.52
CA VAL A 28 25.96 4.89 -6.39
C VAL A 28 25.53 3.95 -5.26
N ASN A 29 26.37 3.83 -4.25
CA ASN A 29 26.01 3.19 -2.99
C ASN A 29 24.84 3.96 -2.39
N SER A 30 23.63 3.50 -2.67
CA SER A 30 22.47 3.93 -1.90
C SER A 30 22.73 3.56 -0.45
N PRO A 31 22.58 4.50 0.51
CA PRO A 31 22.76 4.18 1.91
C PRO A 31 21.84 3.00 2.26
N SER A 32 22.41 1.90 2.72
CA SER A 32 21.67 0.77 3.26
C SER A 32 20.82 1.29 4.41
N VAL A 33 19.51 1.38 4.19
CA VAL A 33 18.55 1.60 5.27
C VAL A 33 18.82 0.49 6.29
N PRO A 34 19.14 0.80 7.56
CA PRO A 34 19.41 -0.25 8.54
C PRO A 34 18.22 -1.20 8.56
N ALA A 35 18.50 -2.50 8.46
CA ALA A 35 17.50 -3.54 8.55
C ALA A 35 16.70 -3.31 9.84
N ALA A 36 15.46 -2.83 9.68
CA ALA A 36 14.58 -2.58 10.79
C ALA A 36 14.42 -3.88 11.58
N ARG A 37 14.52 -3.79 12.91
CA ARG A 37 14.14 -4.85 13.85
C ARG A 37 12.90 -5.57 13.35
N PRO A 38 12.74 -6.91 13.59
CA PRO A 38 11.49 -7.60 13.29
C PRO A 38 10.37 -6.88 14.02
N ALA A 39 9.63 -6.12 13.28
CA ALA A 39 8.85 -5.02 13.78
C ALA A 39 7.70 -5.53 14.62
N GLU A 40 7.60 -5.01 15.82
CA GLU A 40 6.28 -4.73 16.37
C GLU A 40 5.45 -4.05 15.28
N ASN A 41 4.13 -4.29 15.26
CA ASN A 41 3.24 -3.66 14.30
C ASN A 41 3.47 -2.13 14.26
N VAL A 42 3.24 -1.54 13.10
CA VAL A 42 3.35 -0.10 12.89
C VAL A 42 1.98 0.54 12.65
N PHE A 43 1.86 1.84 12.91
CA PHE A 43 0.63 2.58 12.62
C PHE A 43 0.38 2.66 11.11
N PRO A 44 -0.85 2.41 10.62
CA PRO A 44 -1.10 2.29 9.19
C PRO A 44 -1.03 3.60 8.41
N VAL A 45 -1.22 4.76 9.03
CA VAL A 45 -1.22 6.08 8.38
C VAL A 45 0.09 6.80 8.66
N ARG A 46 0.84 7.17 7.61
CA ARG A 46 2.17 7.80 7.73
C ARG A 46 2.09 9.32 7.59
N GLY A 47 1.32 9.96 8.47
CA GLY A 47 1.14 11.42 8.49
C GLY A 47 0.25 11.87 9.63
N ALA A 48 -0.04 13.15 9.67
CA ALA A 48 -0.95 13.74 10.66
C ALA A 48 -2.35 13.12 10.54
N PHE A 49 -2.97 12.84 11.66
CA PHE A 49 -4.27 12.20 11.72
C PHE A 49 -5.08 12.67 12.93
N ASN A 50 -6.39 12.37 12.94
CA ASN A 50 -7.21 12.38 14.14
C ASN A 50 -8.15 11.16 14.16
N TRP A 51 -8.77 10.94 15.31
CA TRP A 51 -9.62 9.77 15.51
C TRP A 51 -11.06 9.96 15.05
N GLY A 52 -11.40 11.11 14.49
CA GLY A 52 -12.77 11.46 14.16
C GLY A 52 -13.65 11.65 15.40
N GLN A 53 -14.97 11.65 15.15
CA GLN A 53 -15.99 11.74 16.19
C GLN A 53 -16.48 10.35 16.58
N GLU A 54 -17.49 10.27 17.45
CA GLU A 54 -18.08 9.01 17.94
C GLU A 54 -18.42 8.01 16.83
N ALA A 55 -19.04 8.49 15.74
CA ALA A 55 -19.37 7.64 14.60
C ALA A 55 -18.14 7.01 13.92
N ALA A 56 -16.95 7.58 14.06
CA ALA A 56 -15.71 7.05 13.52
C ALA A 56 -15.11 5.91 14.38
N ALA A 57 -15.55 5.78 15.63
CA ALA A 57 -15.06 4.76 16.54
C ALA A 57 -15.69 3.39 16.26
N PHE A 58 -14.98 2.33 16.66
CA PHE A 58 -15.55 0.98 16.70
C PHE A 58 -16.81 0.94 17.55
N GLY A 59 -17.88 0.30 17.04
CA GLY A 59 -19.19 0.27 17.68
C GLY A 59 -20.05 1.53 17.44
N GLY A 60 -19.50 2.58 16.85
CA GLY A 60 -20.23 3.79 16.51
C GLY A 60 -21.45 3.54 15.61
N PRO A 61 -22.50 4.39 15.66
CA PRO A 61 -23.74 4.16 14.93
C PRO A 61 -23.56 4.35 13.42
N ARG A 62 -24.07 3.43 12.61
CA ARG A 62 -24.00 3.40 11.14
C ARG A 62 -25.37 3.11 10.51
N GLY A 63 -26.41 3.84 10.89
CA GLY A 63 -27.73 3.70 10.27
C GLY A 63 -28.34 2.29 10.38
N GLY A 64 -28.42 1.74 11.60
CA GLY A 64 -29.00 0.42 11.89
C GLY A 64 -27.96 -0.70 12.08
N ARG A 65 -26.66 -0.42 11.95
CA ARG A 65 -25.57 -1.35 12.28
C ARG A 65 -24.48 -0.66 13.10
N ALA A 66 -23.68 -1.42 13.80
CA ALA A 66 -22.47 -0.90 14.46
C ALA A 66 -21.31 -0.78 13.48
N HIS A 67 -20.44 0.18 13.71
CA HIS A 67 -19.17 0.34 12.98
C HIS A 67 -18.20 -0.77 13.36
N GLU A 68 -17.70 -1.53 12.37
CA GLU A 68 -16.86 -2.71 12.62
C GLU A 68 -15.35 -2.41 12.56
N GLY A 69 -14.97 -1.15 12.47
CA GLY A 69 -13.59 -0.67 12.41
C GLY A 69 -13.37 0.62 13.17
N GLN A 70 -12.22 1.21 12.94
CA GLN A 70 -11.87 2.57 13.37
C GLN A 70 -11.56 3.40 12.13
N ASP A 71 -12.24 4.52 11.97
CA ASP A 71 -11.86 5.51 10.96
C ASP A 71 -10.71 6.37 11.50
N VAL A 72 -9.63 6.41 10.75
CA VAL A 72 -8.46 7.24 11.01
C VAL A 72 -8.49 8.39 10.01
N MET A 73 -8.95 9.55 10.47
CA MET A 73 -9.08 10.75 9.62
C MET A 73 -7.69 11.26 9.27
N SER A 74 -7.45 11.49 7.99
CA SER A 74 -6.17 12.03 7.48
C SER A 74 -6.39 12.59 6.08
N ARG A 75 -5.50 13.46 5.62
CA ARG A 75 -5.63 14.07 4.29
C ARG A 75 -5.51 13.04 3.16
N THR A 76 -6.27 13.26 2.09
CA THR A 76 -6.15 12.46 0.85
C THR A 76 -4.69 12.33 0.41
N GLY A 77 -4.30 11.11 0.04
CA GLY A 77 -2.94 10.80 -0.43
C GLY A 77 -1.93 10.52 0.68
N THR A 78 -2.26 10.79 1.97
CA THR A 78 -1.40 10.40 3.09
C THR A 78 -1.05 8.92 2.98
N PRO A 79 0.26 8.53 3.03
CA PRO A 79 0.65 7.15 2.79
C PRO A 79 0.01 6.18 3.78
N VAL A 80 -0.54 5.08 3.24
CA VAL A 80 -1.05 3.93 4.00
C VAL A 80 -0.09 2.76 3.84
N VAL A 81 0.26 2.11 4.96
CA VAL A 81 1.24 1.02 5.02
C VAL A 81 0.68 -0.24 5.70
N ALA A 82 1.28 -1.39 5.40
CA ALA A 82 0.99 -2.65 6.07
C ALA A 82 1.42 -2.58 7.55
N VAL A 83 0.49 -2.88 8.46
CA VAL A 83 0.76 -2.84 9.91
C VAL A 83 1.64 -3.99 10.38
N ALA A 84 1.74 -5.07 9.61
CA ALA A 84 2.51 -6.28 9.93
C ALA A 84 2.88 -7.03 8.65
N ASP A 85 3.89 -7.91 8.74
CA ASP A 85 4.19 -8.88 7.69
C ASP A 85 2.94 -9.72 7.42
N SER A 86 2.47 -9.72 6.19
CA SER A 86 1.16 -10.28 5.84
C SER A 86 1.13 -10.83 4.43
N THR A 87 0.09 -11.60 4.14
CA THR A 87 -0.25 -12.03 2.77
C THR A 87 -1.54 -11.32 2.35
N VAL A 88 -1.54 -10.73 1.16
CA VAL A 88 -2.74 -10.15 0.55
C VAL A 88 -3.74 -11.26 0.25
N LEU A 89 -4.89 -11.26 0.91
CA LEU A 89 -5.97 -12.22 0.67
C LEU A 89 -6.88 -11.78 -0.47
N GLU A 90 -7.17 -10.49 -0.49
CA GLU A 90 -8.13 -9.89 -1.39
C GLU A 90 -7.77 -8.43 -1.65
N THR A 91 -8.04 -7.95 -2.84
CA THR A 91 -7.98 -6.54 -3.21
C THR A 91 -9.07 -6.27 -4.23
N GLY A 92 -9.71 -5.11 -4.16
CA GLY A 92 -10.81 -4.78 -5.06
C GLY A 92 -11.31 -3.35 -4.92
N ASN A 93 -12.44 -3.12 -5.57
CA ASN A 93 -13.21 -1.89 -5.49
C ASN A 93 -14.69 -2.22 -5.53
N ASP A 94 -15.47 -1.70 -4.60
CA ASP A 94 -16.94 -1.79 -4.61
C ASP A 94 -17.57 -0.51 -4.04
N GLY A 95 -18.90 -0.42 -4.15
CA GLY A 95 -19.67 0.75 -3.74
C GLY A 95 -19.63 1.04 -2.23
N GLY A 96 -19.37 0.02 -1.40
CA GLY A 96 -19.29 0.16 0.06
C GLY A 96 -17.87 0.50 0.53
N ARG A 97 -16.95 -0.41 0.27
CA ARG A 97 -15.55 -0.34 0.74
C ARG A 97 -14.67 0.61 -0.08
N GLY A 98 -15.12 0.99 -1.29
CA GLY A 98 -14.27 1.70 -2.25
C GLY A 98 -13.07 0.84 -2.66
N ASN A 99 -11.92 1.46 -2.85
CA ASN A 99 -10.66 0.74 -3.06
C ASN A 99 -10.20 0.15 -1.73
N TYR A 100 -10.04 -1.17 -1.67
CA TYR A 100 -9.75 -1.89 -0.43
C TYR A 100 -8.76 -3.03 -0.61
N LEU A 101 -8.19 -3.48 0.49
CA LEU A 101 -7.46 -4.75 0.56
C LEU A 101 -7.55 -5.38 1.95
N ASN A 102 -7.46 -6.73 1.96
CA ASN A 102 -7.44 -7.55 3.16
C ASN A 102 -6.07 -8.23 3.28
N LEU A 103 -5.39 -8.04 4.41
CA LEU A 103 -4.07 -8.58 4.70
C LEU A 103 -4.13 -9.59 5.85
N TYR A 104 -3.68 -10.82 5.62
CA TYR A 104 -3.63 -11.85 6.64
C TYR A 104 -2.26 -11.94 7.31
N ASP A 105 -2.23 -11.71 8.60
CA ASP A 105 -1.09 -11.96 9.49
C ASP A 105 -1.21 -13.38 10.05
N ALA A 106 -0.40 -14.29 9.52
CA ALA A 106 -0.40 -15.70 9.93
C ALA A 106 0.14 -15.89 11.35
N LYS A 107 1.03 -15.01 11.82
CA LYS A 107 1.62 -15.07 13.16
C LYS A 107 0.58 -14.78 14.24
N ARG A 108 -0.29 -13.79 13.98
CA ARG A 108 -1.35 -13.37 14.94
C ARG A 108 -2.71 -14.01 14.63
N ARG A 109 -2.84 -14.67 13.47
CA ARG A 109 -4.07 -15.28 13.00
C ARG A 109 -5.22 -14.29 12.91
N VAL A 110 -4.95 -13.10 12.37
CA VAL A 110 -5.93 -12.04 12.15
C VAL A 110 -5.85 -11.53 10.71
N THR A 111 -6.93 -10.93 10.26
CA THR A 111 -6.99 -10.21 8.98
C THR A 111 -7.15 -8.72 9.27
N TYR A 112 -6.28 -7.92 8.68
CA TYR A 112 -6.38 -6.46 8.66
C TYR A 112 -7.10 -6.03 7.39
N VAL A 113 -8.13 -5.20 7.54
CA VAL A 113 -8.92 -4.67 6.42
C VAL A 113 -8.65 -3.18 6.29
N TYR A 114 -8.36 -2.74 5.07
CA TYR A 114 -8.08 -1.36 4.71
C TYR A 114 -9.08 -0.94 3.64
N MET A 115 -9.85 0.15 3.86
CA MET A 115 -10.87 0.62 2.92
C MET A 115 -10.70 2.11 2.60
N HIS A 116 -11.46 2.54 1.59
CA HIS A 116 -11.58 3.93 1.13
C HIS A 116 -10.29 4.53 0.56
N LEU A 117 -9.34 3.70 0.11
CA LEU A 117 -8.07 4.18 -0.45
C LEU A 117 -8.33 5.08 -1.67
N VAL A 118 -7.45 6.09 -1.87
CA VAL A 118 -7.56 7.06 -2.96
C VAL A 118 -7.49 6.42 -4.35
N ALA A 119 -6.78 5.31 -4.48
CA ALA A 119 -6.60 4.56 -5.73
C ALA A 119 -6.55 3.05 -5.45
N PRO A 120 -6.78 2.20 -6.47
CA PRO A 120 -6.63 0.76 -6.34
C PRO A 120 -5.25 0.39 -5.79
N PRO A 121 -5.18 -0.54 -4.81
CA PRO A 121 -3.90 -1.00 -4.26
C PRO A 121 -3.00 -1.62 -5.34
N ALA A 122 -1.70 -1.30 -5.31
CA ALA A 122 -0.73 -1.92 -6.22
C ALA A 122 -0.47 -3.40 -5.89
N ALA A 123 -0.62 -3.77 -4.61
CA ALA A 123 -0.43 -5.14 -4.13
C ALA A 123 -1.52 -6.07 -4.69
N LYS A 124 -1.14 -7.32 -5.04
CA LYS A 124 -2.01 -8.32 -5.66
C LYS A 124 -2.31 -9.45 -4.69
N THR A 125 -3.48 -10.07 -4.84
CA THR A 125 -3.87 -11.28 -4.10
C THR A 125 -2.77 -12.35 -4.19
N GLY A 126 -2.43 -12.94 -3.05
CA GLY A 126 -1.32 -13.89 -2.88
C GLY A 126 0.04 -13.26 -2.61
N GLN A 127 0.24 -11.96 -2.86
CA GLN A 127 1.50 -11.28 -2.61
C GLN A 127 1.77 -11.18 -1.11
N LYS A 128 3.04 -11.37 -0.72
CA LYS A 128 3.52 -11.04 0.62
C LYS A 128 3.90 -9.57 0.69
N VAL A 129 3.53 -8.93 1.78
CA VAL A 129 3.89 -7.54 2.08
C VAL A 129 4.61 -7.50 3.42
N ALA A 130 5.64 -6.68 3.50
CA ALA A 130 6.39 -6.48 4.73
C ALA A 130 5.77 -5.38 5.60
N THR A 131 5.98 -5.43 6.91
CA THR A 131 5.63 -4.36 7.85
C THR A 131 6.18 -3.02 7.37
N GLY A 132 5.33 -2.00 7.32
CA GLY A 132 5.69 -0.67 6.82
C GLY A 132 5.71 -0.53 5.28
N GLN A 133 5.50 -1.61 4.53
CA GLN A 133 5.40 -1.52 3.07
C GLN A 133 4.18 -0.68 2.67
N ARG A 134 4.38 0.26 1.74
CA ARG A 134 3.30 1.11 1.22
C ARG A 134 2.26 0.28 0.47
N LEU A 135 0.99 0.50 0.80
CA LEU A 135 -0.18 -0.17 0.20
C LEU A 135 -0.97 0.78 -0.70
N GLY A 136 -0.98 2.08 -0.36
CA GLY A 136 -1.77 3.08 -1.06
C GLY A 136 -1.68 4.44 -0.37
N GLY A 137 -2.76 5.19 -0.45
CA GLY A 137 -2.95 6.47 0.24
C GLY A 137 -4.37 6.57 0.80
N VAL A 138 -4.54 7.36 1.84
CA VAL A 138 -5.85 7.74 2.39
C VAL A 138 -6.70 8.35 1.29
N GLY A 139 -8.00 8.09 1.30
CA GLY A 139 -8.94 8.67 0.35
C GLY A 139 -10.37 8.66 0.89
N CYS A 140 -11.31 8.74 -0.05
CA CYS A 140 -12.74 8.69 0.22
C CYS A 140 -13.47 7.97 -0.93
N SER A 141 -12.96 6.81 -1.36
CA SER A 141 -13.63 5.99 -2.37
C SER A 141 -14.74 5.14 -1.75
N GLY A 142 -15.76 4.81 -2.53
CA GLY A 142 -16.93 4.06 -2.05
C GLY A 142 -17.85 4.88 -1.17
N SER A 143 -18.47 4.25 -0.17
CA SER A 143 -19.40 4.92 0.77
C SER A 143 -18.62 5.54 1.92
N CYS A 144 -18.21 6.79 1.78
CA CYS A 144 -17.46 7.51 2.80
C CYS A 144 -17.97 8.93 3.03
N PHE A 145 -17.61 9.53 4.17
CA PHE A 145 -17.98 10.90 4.57
C PHE A 145 -16.72 11.68 5.00
N GLY A 146 -15.88 12.05 4.05
CA GLY A 146 -14.61 12.73 4.28
C GLY A 146 -13.40 11.78 4.24
N ASP A 147 -12.22 12.36 4.10
CA ASP A 147 -10.99 11.62 3.89
C ASP A 147 -10.56 10.84 5.14
N HIS A 148 -10.50 9.53 5.03
CA HIS A 148 -10.05 8.65 6.13
C HIS A 148 -9.57 7.29 5.62
N LEU A 149 -8.82 6.61 6.45
CA LEU A 149 -8.61 5.17 6.37
C LEU A 149 -9.62 4.50 7.30
N HIS A 150 -10.54 3.70 6.76
CA HIS A 150 -11.30 2.74 7.57
C HIS A 150 -10.43 1.51 7.78
N PHE A 151 -10.17 1.16 9.04
CA PHE A 151 -9.30 0.06 9.42
C PHE A 151 -9.99 -0.92 10.36
N GLU A 152 -9.91 -2.24 10.02
CA GLU A 152 -10.47 -3.30 10.85
C GLU A 152 -9.41 -4.34 11.24
N ILE A 153 -9.64 -4.98 12.37
CA ILE A 153 -8.95 -6.21 12.80
C ILE A 153 -9.99 -7.31 12.95
N ARG A 154 -9.88 -8.33 12.11
CA ARG A 154 -10.81 -9.46 12.10
C ARG A 154 -10.13 -10.75 12.53
N ALA A 155 -10.86 -11.56 13.30
CA ALA A 155 -10.37 -12.86 13.72
C ALA A 155 -10.22 -13.82 12.52
N GLY A 156 -9.14 -14.60 12.52
CA GLY A 156 -8.92 -15.64 11.52
C GLY A 156 -8.50 -15.11 10.15
N ARG A 157 -8.58 -16.01 9.16
CA ARG A 157 -8.21 -15.75 7.77
C ARG A 157 -9.44 -15.34 6.97
N GLY A 158 -9.43 -14.14 6.45
CA GLY A 158 -10.52 -13.57 5.64
C GLY A 158 -11.23 -12.41 6.32
N GLY A 159 -11.92 -11.59 5.51
CA GLY A 159 -12.60 -10.36 5.97
C GLY A 159 -13.94 -10.59 6.69
N GLN A 160 -14.36 -11.83 6.91
CA GLN A 160 -15.67 -12.17 7.48
C GLN A 160 -15.61 -12.61 8.96
N GLY A 161 -14.43 -12.72 9.54
CA GLY A 161 -14.27 -13.07 10.96
C GLY A 161 -14.80 -11.96 11.87
N ALA A 162 -15.03 -12.30 13.16
CA ALA A 162 -15.49 -11.32 14.14
C ALA A 162 -14.55 -10.10 14.21
N ALA A 163 -15.12 -8.93 14.09
CA ALA A 163 -14.40 -7.68 14.23
C ALA A 163 -14.03 -7.42 15.69
N ARG A 164 -12.88 -6.79 15.92
CA ARG A 164 -12.36 -6.38 17.23
C ARG A 164 -12.05 -4.90 17.18
N ASP A 165 -12.24 -4.20 18.30
CA ASP A 165 -11.87 -2.79 18.40
C ASP A 165 -10.37 -2.59 18.08
N PRO A 166 -10.04 -1.90 16.99
CA PRO A 166 -8.64 -1.66 16.61
C PRO A 166 -8.00 -0.52 17.41
N ARG A 167 -8.80 0.37 18.00
CA ARG A 167 -8.36 1.63 18.58
C ARG A 167 -7.23 1.50 19.61
N PRO A 168 -7.28 0.54 20.58
CA PRO A 168 -6.20 0.39 21.55
C PRO A 168 -4.85 0.04 20.92
N LEU A 169 -4.85 -0.82 19.89
CA LEU A 169 -3.64 -1.20 19.16
C LEU A 169 -3.14 -0.06 18.27
N LEU A 170 -4.04 0.61 17.55
CA LEU A 170 -3.70 1.76 16.73
C LEU A 170 -3.06 2.88 17.56
N ALA A 171 -3.60 3.19 18.74
CA ALA A 171 -3.04 4.21 19.63
C ALA A 171 -1.63 3.83 20.10
N LYS A 172 -1.43 2.56 20.47
CA LYS A 172 -0.10 2.02 20.85
C LYS A 172 0.90 2.16 19.70
N TRP A 173 0.51 1.79 18.47
CA TRP A 173 1.39 1.86 17.30
C TRP A 173 1.71 3.29 16.90
N ALA A 174 0.72 4.21 16.95
CA ALA A 174 0.95 5.64 16.67
C ALA A 174 1.96 6.25 17.65
N ALA A 175 1.84 5.92 18.95
CA ALA A 175 2.78 6.38 19.97
C ALA A 175 4.19 5.80 19.75
N ALA A 176 4.31 4.52 19.43
CA ALA A 176 5.60 3.87 19.15
C ALA A 176 6.28 4.45 17.90
N ASP A 177 5.52 4.75 16.86
CA ASP A 177 5.99 5.35 15.62
C ASP A 177 6.18 6.89 15.73
N ARG A 178 5.84 7.48 16.87
CA ARG A 178 5.88 8.94 17.13
C ARG A 178 5.06 9.75 16.11
N ILE A 179 3.93 9.20 15.65
CA ILE A 179 3.02 9.91 14.76
C ILE A 179 2.02 10.70 15.60
N PRO A 180 2.02 12.04 15.51
CA PRO A 180 1.15 12.86 16.34
C PRO A 180 -0.30 12.82 15.84
N ALA A 181 -1.25 12.72 16.76
CA ALA A 181 -2.65 13.02 16.49
C ALA A 181 -2.81 14.56 16.46
N SER A 182 -2.59 15.18 15.30
CA SER A 182 -2.44 16.63 15.18
C SER A 182 -3.37 17.29 14.15
N LEU A 183 -4.22 16.55 13.45
CA LEU A 183 -5.25 17.14 12.60
C LEU A 183 -6.40 17.64 13.47
N ALA A 184 -6.77 18.92 13.31
CA ALA A 184 -8.00 19.42 13.90
C ALA A 184 -9.23 18.69 13.28
N PRO A 185 -10.31 18.48 14.05
CA PRO A 185 -11.55 17.94 13.50
C PRO A 185 -12.01 18.78 12.30
N GLY A 186 -12.35 18.12 11.16
CA GLY A 186 -12.79 18.79 9.94
C GLY A 186 -11.67 19.20 8.97
N GLN A 187 -10.41 18.85 9.23
CA GLN A 187 -9.27 19.08 8.32
C GLN A 187 -8.82 17.80 7.55
N SER A 188 -9.72 16.85 7.42
CA SER A 188 -9.51 15.65 6.59
C SER A 188 -9.83 15.93 5.13
#